data_bca01190f03fa9cfd3e6c821c1505ea2
#
_entry.id   bca01190f03fa9cfd3e6c821c1505ea2
#
_cell.length_a   1.000
_cell.length_b   1.000
_cell.length_c   1.000
_cell.angle_alpha   90.00
_cell.angle_beta   90.00
_cell.angle_gamma   90.00
#
_symmetry.space_group_name_H-M   'P 1'
#
loop_
_entity.id
_entity.type
_entity.pdbx_description
1 polymer ?
#
loop_
_entity_poly.entity_id
_entity_poly.type
_entity_poly.pdbx_seq_one_letter_code
_entity_poly.pdbx_strand_id
1 'polypeptide(L)'
;MGYGVSKKMLPLIVLRVLMENANENHMLSMKQMMHYVREYYEPYNEEGLAKLISANIKQLNIFFEDTHFSLDGVNELHIEIVSVRNEEESRGYIYKYYLSGNLFSDNDVRLLCDSILFSPGIGEQEAT
;
A
#
# COMPACT_ATOMS: atom_id res chain seq x y z
N MET A 1 -0.19 14.77 11.31
CA MET A 1 -0.65 15.93 10.70
C MET A 1 -1.11 15.70 9.28
N GLY A 2 -2.31 16.01 9.00
CA GLY A 2 -2.82 15.84 7.67
C GLY A 2 -2.44 17.01 6.78
N TYR A 3 -2.49 16.77 5.50
CA TYR A 3 -2.18 17.82 4.56
C TYR A 3 -3.44 18.45 4.00
N GLY A 4 -4.58 18.22 4.61
CA GLY A 4 -5.81 18.73 4.07
C GLY A 4 -6.20 18.03 2.78
N VAL A 5 -5.69 16.82 2.59
CA VAL A 5 -5.97 16.07 1.39
C VAL A 5 -7.43 15.62 1.39
N SER A 6 -8.06 15.74 0.25
CA SER A 6 -9.45 15.37 0.11
C SER A 6 -9.66 13.87 0.28
N LYS A 7 -10.83 13.51 0.80
CA LYS A 7 -11.23 12.13 0.92
C LYS A 7 -11.17 11.41 -0.42
N LYS A 8 -11.31 12.15 -1.52
CA LYS A 8 -11.23 11.54 -2.85
C LYS A 8 -9.86 11.00 -3.17
N MET A 9 -8.83 11.46 -2.46
CA MET A 9 -7.48 10.98 -2.69
C MET A 9 -7.16 9.73 -1.89
N LEU A 10 -8.07 9.30 -1.04
CA LEU A 10 -7.80 8.17 -0.17
C LEU A 10 -7.37 6.89 -0.90
N PRO A 11 -7.97 6.55 -2.04
CA PRO A 11 -7.50 5.35 -2.74
C PRO A 11 -6.03 5.42 -3.12
N LEU A 12 -5.56 6.57 -3.56
CA LEU A 12 -4.15 6.73 -3.92
C LEU A 12 -3.27 6.65 -2.69
N ILE A 13 -3.74 7.20 -1.58
CA ILE A 13 -2.98 7.15 -0.33
C ILE A 13 -2.86 5.71 0.14
N VAL A 14 -3.94 4.95 0.07
CA VAL A 14 -3.94 3.54 0.46
C VAL A 14 -2.95 2.76 -0.39
N LEU A 15 -2.98 2.97 -1.70
CA LEU A 15 -2.05 2.28 -2.59
C LEU A 15 -0.62 2.63 -2.26
N ARG A 16 -0.34 3.91 -2.03
CA ARG A 16 1.00 4.34 -1.73
C ARG A 16 1.51 3.69 -0.44
N VAL A 17 0.66 3.67 0.58
CA VAL A 17 1.02 3.07 1.85
C VAL A 17 1.38 1.60 1.66
N LEU A 18 0.57 0.88 0.90
CA LEU A 18 0.85 -0.53 0.66
C LEU A 18 2.11 -0.74 -0.17
N MET A 19 2.31 0.09 -1.17
CA MET A 19 3.49 -0.05 -2.02
C MET A 19 4.77 0.23 -1.27
N GLU A 20 4.74 1.17 -0.35
CA GLU A 20 5.94 1.56 0.36
C GLU A 20 6.21 0.75 1.62
N ASN A 21 5.18 0.15 2.20
CA ASN A 21 5.32 -0.44 3.53
C ASN A 21 4.91 -1.89 3.66
N ALA A 22 4.41 -2.50 2.60
CA ALA A 22 3.88 -3.86 2.71
C ALA A 22 4.32 -4.75 1.57
N ASN A 23 4.48 -6.04 1.88
CA ASN A 23 4.68 -7.07 0.87
C ASN A 23 4.21 -8.38 1.50
N GLU A 24 4.32 -9.49 0.76
CA GLU A 24 3.79 -10.76 1.27
C GLU A 24 4.54 -11.23 2.51
N ASN A 25 5.74 -10.74 2.74
CA ASN A 25 6.51 -11.12 3.93
C ASN A 25 6.35 -10.12 5.06
N HIS A 26 5.72 -9.00 4.79
CA HIS A 26 5.51 -7.96 5.78
C HIS A 26 4.17 -7.31 5.50
N MET A 27 3.12 -7.94 5.98
CA MET A 27 1.78 -7.45 5.74
C MET A 27 1.39 -6.44 6.80
N LEU A 28 0.52 -5.51 6.44
CA LEU A 28 0.08 -4.47 7.38
C LEU A 28 -1.31 -4.77 7.91
N SER A 29 -1.46 -4.63 9.22
CA SER A 29 -2.79 -4.72 9.85
C SER A 29 -3.53 -3.41 9.61
N MET A 30 -4.83 -3.39 9.91
CA MET A 30 -5.61 -2.16 9.76
C MET A 30 -5.04 -1.05 10.65
N LYS A 31 -4.57 -1.41 11.84
CA LYS A 31 -4.00 -0.43 12.74
C LYS A 31 -2.76 0.22 12.13
N GLN A 32 -1.92 -0.59 11.51
CA GLN A 32 -0.73 -0.07 10.83
C GLN A 32 -1.10 0.74 9.60
N MET A 33 -2.11 0.29 8.85
CA MET A 33 -2.59 1.04 7.71
C MET A 33 -3.05 2.43 8.14
N MET A 34 -3.82 2.50 9.23
CA MET A 34 -4.31 3.78 9.72
C MET A 34 -3.17 4.69 10.13
N HIS A 35 -2.15 4.11 10.75
CA HIS A 35 -1.00 4.90 11.18
C HIS A 35 -0.33 5.60 10.00
N TYR A 36 -0.11 4.87 8.92
CA TYR A 36 0.54 5.45 7.74
C TYR A 36 -0.39 6.40 6.98
N VAL A 37 -1.67 6.04 6.90
CA VAL A 37 -2.63 6.87 6.18
C VAL A 37 -2.80 8.23 6.86
N ARG A 38 -2.68 8.26 8.18
CA ARG A 38 -2.83 9.51 8.91
C ARG A 38 -1.75 10.53 8.60
N GLU A 39 -0.67 10.11 8.02
CA GLU A 39 0.36 11.06 7.61
C GLU A 39 -0.16 11.95 6.48
N TYR A 40 -1.19 11.51 5.79
CA TYR A 40 -1.73 12.25 4.66
C TYR A 40 -3.16 12.70 4.86
N TYR A 41 -3.90 12.02 5.69
CA TYR A 41 -5.31 12.27 5.83
C TYR A 41 -5.75 12.02 7.28
N GLU A 42 -6.33 13.04 7.89
CA GLU A 42 -6.75 12.93 9.27
C GLU A 42 -8.27 13.05 9.39
N PRO A 43 -8.96 11.96 9.62
CA PRO A 43 -10.40 11.98 9.82
C PRO A 43 -10.72 12.36 11.26
N TYR A 44 -11.99 12.54 11.54
CA TYR A 44 -12.40 12.91 12.88
C TYR A 44 -12.21 11.80 13.90
N ASN A 45 -12.33 10.53 13.50
CA ASN A 45 -12.17 9.45 14.44
C ASN A 45 -11.61 8.22 13.78
N GLU A 46 -11.08 7.30 14.62
CA GLU A 46 -10.39 6.13 14.12
C GLU A 46 -11.32 5.12 13.48
N GLU A 47 -12.52 5.00 14.03
CA GLU A 47 -13.46 4.04 13.50
C GLU A 47 -13.86 4.44 12.08
N GLY A 48 -14.08 5.71 11.88
CA GLY A 48 -14.41 6.20 10.57
C GLY A 48 -13.28 5.95 9.58
N LEU A 49 -12.05 6.12 10.01
CA LEU A 49 -10.91 5.90 9.14
C LEU A 49 -10.79 4.43 8.74
N ALA A 50 -10.97 3.54 9.69
CA ALA A 50 -10.89 2.11 9.40
C ALA A 50 -11.93 1.70 8.36
N LYS A 51 -13.14 2.22 8.51
CA LYS A 51 -14.20 1.91 7.56
C LYS A 51 -13.89 2.48 6.18
N LEU A 52 -13.34 3.67 6.14
CA LEU A 52 -12.98 4.29 4.87
C LEU A 52 -11.89 3.52 4.17
N ILE A 53 -10.87 3.11 4.90
CA ILE A 53 -9.78 2.35 4.31
C ILE A 53 -10.31 1.02 3.76
N SER A 54 -11.13 0.34 4.55
CA SER A 54 -11.69 -0.93 4.14
C SER A 54 -12.54 -0.78 2.87
N ALA A 55 -13.35 0.27 2.82
CA ALA A 55 -14.17 0.53 1.64
C ALA A 55 -13.31 0.83 0.42
N ASN A 56 -12.24 1.58 0.62
CA ASN A 56 -11.35 1.90 -0.49
C ASN A 56 -10.61 0.67 -1.00
N ILE A 57 -10.23 -0.22 -0.12
CA ILE A 57 -9.58 -1.46 -0.53
C ILE A 57 -10.53 -2.27 -1.43
N LYS A 58 -11.79 -2.35 -1.03
CA LYS A 58 -12.77 -3.08 -1.82
C LYS A 58 -12.96 -2.45 -3.19
N GLN A 59 -13.07 -1.14 -3.22
CA GLN A 59 -13.27 -0.43 -4.49
C GLN A 59 -12.05 -0.58 -5.39
N LEU A 60 -10.87 -0.50 -4.83
CA LEU A 60 -9.66 -0.67 -5.61
C LEU A 60 -9.59 -2.07 -6.21
N ASN A 61 -9.94 -3.07 -5.44
CA ASN A 61 -9.92 -4.44 -5.94
C ASN A 61 -10.94 -4.66 -7.06
N ILE A 62 -12.10 -4.03 -6.93
CA ILE A 62 -13.10 -4.11 -8.00
C ILE A 62 -12.54 -3.48 -9.28
N PHE A 63 -11.92 -2.33 -9.15
CA PHE A 63 -11.33 -1.65 -10.30
C PHE A 63 -10.20 -2.48 -10.92
N PHE A 64 -9.33 -3.03 -10.08
CA PHE A 64 -8.23 -3.85 -10.59
C PHE A 64 -8.73 -5.07 -11.33
N GLU A 65 -9.76 -5.71 -10.79
CA GLU A 65 -10.31 -6.89 -11.39
C GLU A 65 -11.02 -6.58 -12.71
N ASP A 66 -11.82 -5.54 -12.70
CA ASP A 66 -12.60 -5.18 -13.88
C ASP A 66 -11.72 -4.73 -15.04
N THR A 67 -10.61 -4.09 -14.74
CA THR A 67 -9.74 -3.55 -15.79
C THR A 67 -8.54 -4.41 -16.06
N HIS A 68 -8.36 -5.49 -15.30
CA HIS A 68 -7.15 -6.33 -15.39
C HIS A 68 -5.92 -5.45 -15.27
N PHE A 69 -5.96 -4.55 -14.29
CA PHE A 69 -4.94 -3.53 -14.13
C PHE A 69 -3.59 -4.13 -13.77
N SER A 70 -2.56 -3.73 -14.48
CA SER A 70 -1.22 -4.26 -14.26
C SER A 70 -0.20 -3.15 -14.45
N LEU A 71 0.81 -3.15 -13.60
CA LEU A 71 1.89 -2.18 -13.73
C LEU A 71 2.96 -2.68 -14.68
N ASP A 72 3.13 -4.00 -14.77
CA ASP A 72 4.17 -4.56 -15.62
C ASP A 72 3.63 -5.17 -16.91
N GLY A 73 2.33 -5.12 -17.09
CA GLY A 73 1.71 -5.69 -18.29
C GLY A 73 1.50 -7.19 -18.22
N VAL A 74 1.89 -7.81 -17.13
CA VAL A 74 1.78 -9.26 -16.98
C VAL A 74 0.98 -9.65 -15.75
N ASN A 75 1.32 -9.08 -14.60
CA ASN A 75 0.69 -9.44 -13.34
C ASN A 75 -0.32 -8.39 -12.92
N GLU A 76 -1.55 -8.82 -12.69
CA GLU A 76 -2.60 -7.90 -12.29
C GLU A 76 -2.43 -7.53 -10.83
N LEU A 77 -2.68 -6.27 -10.53
CA LEU A 77 -2.62 -5.79 -9.16
C LEU A 77 -3.83 -6.28 -8.37
N HIS A 78 -3.60 -6.57 -7.13
CA HIS A 78 -4.67 -6.94 -6.22
C HIS A 78 -4.22 -6.69 -4.79
N ILE A 79 -5.10 -6.14 -3.97
CA ILE A 79 -4.78 -5.97 -2.56
C ILE A 79 -5.22 -7.25 -1.85
N GLU A 80 -4.24 -8.01 -1.39
CA GLU A 80 -4.51 -9.27 -0.72
C GLU A 80 -4.94 -9.01 0.71
N ILE A 81 -5.99 -9.71 1.12
CA ILE A 81 -6.55 -9.59 2.45
C ILE A 81 -6.38 -10.95 3.11
N VAL A 82 -5.50 -11.02 4.09
CA VAL A 82 -5.13 -12.27 4.71
C VAL A 82 -5.62 -12.30 6.16
N SER A 83 -6.35 -13.35 6.50
CA SER A 83 -6.82 -13.53 7.87
C SER A 83 -5.70 -14.20 8.67
N VAL A 84 -5.28 -13.55 9.73
CA VAL A 84 -4.18 -14.04 10.56
C VAL A 84 -4.65 -14.13 11.98
N ARG A 85 -4.22 -15.17 12.69
CA ARG A 85 -4.59 -15.31 14.07
C ARG A 85 -3.91 -14.22 14.89
N ASN A 86 -4.70 -13.57 15.73
CA ASN A 86 -4.17 -12.54 16.61
C ASN A 86 -3.67 -13.19 17.87
N GLU A 87 -2.35 -13.27 18.01
CA GLU A 87 -1.79 -13.98 19.16
C GLU A 87 -1.88 -13.19 20.44
N GLU A 88 -2.16 -11.91 20.36
CA GLU A 88 -2.33 -11.11 21.56
C GLU A 88 -3.68 -11.32 22.20
N GLU A 89 -4.62 -11.91 21.47
CA GLU A 89 -5.92 -12.22 22.00
C GLU A 89 -6.13 -13.70 21.86
N SER A 90 -6.65 -14.31 22.90
CA SER A 90 -6.77 -15.76 22.92
C SER A 90 -7.66 -16.30 21.82
N ARG A 91 -8.52 -15.49 21.26
CA ARG A 91 -9.32 -15.96 20.15
C ARG A 91 -9.64 -14.78 19.30
N GLY A 92 -9.27 -14.77 18.16
CA GLY A 92 -9.53 -13.68 17.30
C GLY A 92 -8.61 -13.75 16.13
N TYR A 93 -9.09 -13.20 15.05
CA TYR A 93 -8.33 -13.10 13.86
C TYR A 93 -8.32 -11.66 13.45
N ILE A 94 -7.22 -11.21 12.85
CA ILE A 94 -7.17 -9.89 12.28
C ILE A 94 -6.84 -10.06 10.82
N TYR A 95 -7.19 -9.06 10.04
CA TYR A 95 -6.85 -9.06 8.62
C TYR A 95 -5.58 -8.26 8.42
N LYS A 96 -4.75 -8.75 7.55
CA LYS A 96 -3.56 -8.02 7.13
C LYS A 96 -3.57 -7.89 5.63
N TYR A 97 -2.90 -6.88 5.15
CA TYR A 97 -3.02 -6.48 3.76
C TYR A 97 -1.66 -6.31 3.12
N TYR A 98 -1.57 -6.64 1.85
CA TYR A 98 -0.41 -6.30 1.06
C TYR A 98 -0.84 -6.25 -0.40
N LEU A 99 -0.05 -5.60 -1.23
CA LEU A 99 -0.36 -5.43 -2.64
C LEU A 99 0.39 -6.49 -3.44
N SER A 100 -0.34 -7.33 -4.16
CA SER A 100 0.27 -8.33 -5.02
C SER A 100 0.26 -7.82 -6.46
N GLY A 101 1.06 -8.45 -7.30
CA GLY A 101 1.18 -7.98 -8.68
C GLY A 101 2.15 -6.85 -8.83
N ASN A 102 2.73 -6.42 -7.73
CA ASN A 102 3.76 -5.40 -7.79
C ASN A 102 5.03 -6.08 -8.26
N LEU A 103 5.62 -5.51 -9.28
CA LEU A 103 6.78 -6.10 -9.92
C LEU A 103 7.99 -6.20 -9.01
N PHE A 104 8.12 -5.26 -8.08
CA PHE A 104 9.32 -5.16 -7.30
C PHE A 104 9.19 -5.75 -5.91
N SER A 105 10.22 -6.49 -5.47
CA SER A 105 10.33 -6.91 -4.09
C SER A 105 10.84 -5.72 -3.29
N ASP A 106 10.86 -5.86 -1.97
CA ASP A 106 11.43 -4.82 -1.10
C ASP A 106 12.83 -4.47 -1.52
N ASN A 107 13.62 -5.50 -1.78
CA ASN A 107 15.00 -5.29 -2.18
C ASN A 107 15.09 -4.57 -3.50
N ASP A 108 14.25 -4.95 -4.44
CA ASP A 108 14.27 -4.33 -5.75
C ASP A 108 13.88 -2.88 -5.68
N VAL A 109 12.89 -2.55 -4.87
CA VAL A 109 12.48 -1.17 -4.70
C VAL A 109 13.59 -0.35 -4.06
N ARG A 110 14.25 -0.92 -3.07
CA ARG A 110 15.33 -0.23 -2.41
C ARG A 110 16.50 0.01 -3.37
N LEU A 111 16.85 -1.00 -4.14
CA LEU A 111 17.92 -0.85 -5.11
C LEU A 111 17.58 0.19 -6.15
N LEU A 112 16.33 0.21 -6.58
CA LEU A 112 15.90 1.18 -7.56
C LEU A 112 15.97 2.59 -7.00
N CYS A 113 15.52 2.78 -5.77
CA CYS A 113 15.58 4.08 -5.13
C CYS A 113 17.02 4.54 -4.93
N ASP A 114 17.89 3.64 -4.51
CA ASP A 114 19.28 3.98 -4.32
C ASP A 114 19.92 4.35 -5.64
N SER A 115 19.56 3.64 -6.68
CA SER A 115 20.07 3.93 -8.01
C SER A 115 19.70 5.33 -8.46
N ILE A 116 18.46 5.71 -8.21
CA ILE A 116 17.98 7.02 -8.58
C ILE A 116 18.61 8.11 -7.73
N LEU A 117 18.69 7.88 -6.43
CA LEU A 117 19.13 8.92 -5.52
C LEU A 117 20.65 9.08 -5.45
N PHE A 118 21.36 7.98 -5.62
CA PHE A 118 22.80 8.02 -5.38
C PHE A 118 23.67 7.78 -6.59
N SER A 119 23.08 7.50 -7.72
CA SER A 119 23.85 7.32 -8.94
C SER A 119 24.11 8.69 -9.54
N PRO A 120 25.32 9.18 -9.43
CA PRO A 120 25.58 10.56 -9.84
C PRO A 120 25.38 10.81 -11.30
N GLY A 121 25.43 9.88 -12.08
CA GLY A 121 25.31 10.15 -13.47
C GLY A 121 24.06 9.73 -14.09
N ILE A 122 23.07 9.47 -13.28
CA ILE A 122 21.92 8.91 -13.83
C ILE A 122 21.34 9.75 -14.91
N GLY A 123 21.31 11.02 -14.70
CA GLY A 123 20.75 11.89 -15.68
C GLY A 123 21.68 12.20 -16.80
N GLU A 124 22.96 12.08 -16.58
CA GLU A 124 23.87 12.51 -17.55
C GLU A 124 24.61 11.41 -18.14
N GLN A 125 24.76 10.35 -17.46
CA GLN A 125 25.56 9.42 -18.08
C GLN A 125 24.93 8.11 -18.10
N GLU A 126 23.79 8.02 -17.76
CA GLU A 126 23.20 6.83 -17.79
C GLU A 126 23.31 6.39 -19.07
N ALA A 127 23.48 7.26 -19.74
CA ALA A 127 23.74 6.91 -21.02
C ALA A 127 24.97 6.10 -21.14
N THR A 128 25.79 6.13 -20.28
CA THR A 128 26.96 5.32 -20.48
C THR A 128 26.80 3.94 -19.95
#